data_0e04a26487a4396b21e87ae1c2426c5e
#
_entry.id   0e04a26487a4396b21e87ae1c2426c5e
#
_cell.length_a   1.000
_cell.length_b   1.000
_cell.length_c   1.000
_cell.angle_alpha   90.00
_cell.angle_beta   90.00
_cell.angle_gamma   90.00
#
_symmetry.space_group_name_H-M   'P 1'
#
loop_
_entity.id
_entity.type
_entity.pdbx_description
1 polymer ?
#
loop_
_entity_poly.entity_id
_entity_poly.type
_entity_poly.pdbx_seq_one_letter_code
_entity_poly.pdbx_strand_id
1 'polypeptide(L)'
;EMCIRDRNPYAVRVVSDILESNGSSSMATVCAGTLALMDAGVKMKKPVSGIAMGLISDSESGKWAVLSDILGDEDHLGDMDFKVTGTRDGITATQMDIKVDGLSYEVLAAALEQARKGRLYILDKLTECIAEPRADYKPFVPRIVQITIPQDMIGAVIGPGGKVIQDIQKTTNTTITITEVENKGIVDIFGVDKAALDGALSRIKAIVAIPEVGETYHGKIRSIVAFGAFVEIMPGKDALLHISEIDYKRFETMEETGLKEGDEIDVKLIGVDPKTNKLKLSRKALLPKPEGYVERERRPRPERGERRERRERHDRKEE
;
A
#
# COMPACT_ATOMS: atom_id res chain seq x y z
N GLU A 1 -19.84 -9.99 -1.98
CA GLU A 1 -18.63 -9.60 -2.74
C GLU A 1 -18.69 -8.15 -3.23
N MET A 2 -19.82 -7.68 -3.70
CA MET A 2 -19.94 -6.36 -4.34
C MET A 2 -19.65 -5.17 -3.44
N CYS A 3 -19.74 -5.30 -2.13
CA CYS A 3 -19.52 -4.20 -1.20
C CYS A 3 -18.13 -4.20 -0.54
N ILE A 4 -17.31 -5.23 -0.79
CA ILE A 4 -15.90 -5.27 -0.36
C ILE A 4 -15.06 -4.50 -1.37
N ARG A 5 -14.05 -3.76 -0.90
CA ARG A 5 -13.16 -3.00 -1.80
C ARG A 5 -12.46 -3.92 -2.79
N ASP A 6 -12.30 -3.47 -4.03
CA ASP A 6 -11.79 -4.21 -5.19
C ASP A 6 -10.36 -4.79 -5.05
N ARG A 7 -9.71 -4.64 -3.94
CA ARG A 7 -8.36 -5.17 -3.65
C ARG A 7 -8.29 -5.76 -2.24
N ASN A 8 -9.37 -6.46 -1.82
CA ASN A 8 -9.27 -7.22 -0.58
C ASN A 8 -8.35 -8.43 -0.79
N PRO A 9 -7.21 -8.53 -0.09
CA PRO A 9 -6.27 -9.63 -0.29
C PRO A 9 -6.70 -10.93 0.37
N TYR A 10 -7.82 -10.91 1.11
CA TYR A 10 -8.28 -12.07 1.87
C TYR A 10 -9.42 -12.79 1.16
N ALA A 11 -9.39 -14.12 1.18
CA ALA A 11 -10.58 -14.92 0.99
C ALA A 11 -11.45 -14.85 2.26
N VAL A 12 -12.69 -14.39 2.12
CA VAL A 12 -13.60 -14.21 3.26
C VAL A 12 -14.69 -15.26 3.21
N ARG A 13 -14.82 -16.04 4.29
CA ARG A 13 -15.92 -16.97 4.50
C ARG A 13 -16.82 -16.44 5.61
N VAL A 14 -18.09 -16.18 5.30
CA VAL A 14 -19.12 -15.83 6.28
C VAL A 14 -19.92 -17.10 6.57
N VAL A 15 -20.01 -17.48 7.83
CA VAL A 15 -20.81 -18.61 8.29
C VAL A 15 -21.91 -18.06 9.17
N SER A 16 -23.14 -18.45 8.89
CA SER A 16 -24.34 -18.08 9.65
C SER A 16 -25.03 -19.33 10.16
N ASP A 17 -25.07 -19.48 11.45
CA ASP A 17 -25.78 -20.57 12.13
C ASP A 17 -27.11 -20.04 12.68
N ILE A 18 -28.20 -20.54 12.13
CA ILE A 18 -29.56 -20.12 12.52
C ILE A 18 -30.05 -21.05 13.64
N LEU A 19 -30.20 -20.51 14.82
CA LEU A 19 -30.65 -21.28 15.99
C LEU A 19 -32.18 -21.35 16.06
N GLU A 20 -32.85 -20.26 15.71
CA GLU A 20 -34.30 -20.15 15.69
C GLU A 20 -34.74 -19.11 14.68
N SER A 21 -35.82 -19.33 13.95
CA SER A 21 -36.32 -18.42 12.94
C SER A 21 -37.83 -18.55 12.78
N ASN A 22 -38.51 -17.40 12.65
CA ASN A 22 -39.89 -17.31 12.19
C ASN A 22 -40.03 -16.16 11.20
N GLY A 23 -39.26 -16.23 10.11
CA GLY A 23 -39.18 -15.20 9.09
C GLY A 23 -37.98 -15.46 8.18
N SER A 24 -37.46 -14.42 7.55
CA SER A 24 -36.37 -14.56 6.60
C SER A 24 -35.00 -14.67 7.28
N SER A 25 -34.53 -15.89 7.55
CA SER A 25 -33.18 -16.17 8.03
C SER A 25 -32.10 -15.67 7.07
N SER A 26 -32.35 -15.68 5.77
CA SER A 26 -31.41 -15.18 4.75
C SER A 26 -31.20 -13.66 4.85
N MET A 27 -32.25 -12.89 5.09
CA MET A 27 -32.11 -11.43 5.25
C MET A 27 -31.49 -11.05 6.60
N ALA A 28 -31.80 -11.80 7.67
CA ALA A 28 -31.05 -11.70 8.91
C ALA A 28 -29.56 -11.99 8.73
N THR A 29 -29.19 -13.01 7.96
CA THR A 29 -27.81 -13.33 7.61
C THR A 29 -27.11 -12.20 6.84
N VAL A 30 -27.79 -11.54 5.90
CA VAL A 30 -27.25 -10.36 5.20
C VAL A 30 -26.90 -9.25 6.19
N CYS A 31 -27.78 -8.94 7.12
CA CYS A 31 -27.59 -7.90 8.13
C CYS A 31 -26.48 -8.29 9.13
N ALA A 32 -26.54 -9.48 9.69
CA ALA A 32 -25.54 -9.99 10.63
C ALA A 32 -24.16 -10.12 9.96
N GLY A 33 -24.09 -10.60 8.72
CA GLY A 33 -22.88 -10.69 7.94
C GLY A 33 -22.24 -9.34 7.65
N THR A 34 -23.05 -8.32 7.37
CA THR A 34 -22.58 -6.94 7.23
C THR A 34 -21.94 -6.44 8.52
N LEU A 35 -22.59 -6.62 9.66
CA LEU A 35 -22.05 -6.24 10.98
C LEU A 35 -20.76 -7.00 11.29
N ALA A 36 -20.75 -8.30 11.05
CA ALA A 36 -19.57 -9.15 11.29
C ALA A 36 -18.36 -8.75 10.46
N LEU A 37 -18.57 -8.42 9.17
CA LEU A 37 -17.51 -7.94 8.28
C LEU A 37 -16.96 -6.58 8.74
N MET A 38 -17.86 -5.67 9.13
CA MET A 38 -17.47 -4.35 9.66
C MET A 38 -16.71 -4.47 10.97
N ASP A 39 -17.15 -5.35 11.89
CA ASP A 39 -16.49 -5.59 13.17
C ASP A 39 -15.12 -6.32 12.99
N ALA A 40 -14.99 -7.15 11.98
CA ALA A 40 -13.72 -7.79 11.64
C ALA A 40 -12.69 -6.82 11.03
N GLY A 41 -13.10 -5.60 10.66
CA GLY A 41 -12.22 -4.61 10.02
C GLY A 41 -12.08 -4.79 8.50
N VAL A 42 -12.95 -5.61 7.88
CA VAL A 42 -12.99 -5.76 6.42
C VAL A 42 -13.43 -4.43 5.80
N LYS A 43 -12.64 -3.92 4.87
CA LYS A 43 -12.92 -2.64 4.21
C LYS A 43 -14.06 -2.79 3.22
N MET A 44 -15.27 -2.47 3.66
CA MET A 44 -16.47 -2.43 2.83
C MET A 44 -16.59 -1.08 2.13
N LYS A 45 -17.15 -1.06 0.92
CA LYS A 45 -17.50 0.19 0.21
C LYS A 45 -18.63 0.92 0.93
N LYS A 46 -19.71 0.18 1.25
CA LYS A 46 -20.89 0.65 1.95
C LYS A 46 -21.54 -0.52 2.70
N PRO A 47 -22.20 -0.27 3.83
CA PRO A 47 -22.98 -1.31 4.52
C PRO A 47 -24.21 -1.70 3.70
N VAL A 48 -24.62 -2.96 3.84
CA VAL A 48 -25.76 -3.56 3.15
C VAL A 48 -26.76 -4.06 4.17
N SER A 49 -28.03 -3.79 3.94
CA SER A 49 -29.15 -4.42 4.66
C SER A 49 -30.04 -5.19 3.71
N GLY A 50 -30.88 -6.05 4.23
CA GLY A 50 -31.85 -6.81 3.48
C GLY A 50 -33.20 -6.88 4.20
N ILE A 51 -34.26 -7.03 3.43
CA ILE A 51 -35.64 -7.23 3.93
C ILE A 51 -36.36 -8.22 3.05
N ALA A 52 -37.26 -9.02 3.64
CA ALA A 52 -38.18 -9.89 2.92
C ALA A 52 -39.56 -9.26 2.88
N MET A 53 -40.11 -9.13 1.69
CA MET A 53 -41.41 -8.61 1.40
C MET A 53 -42.35 -9.75 1.00
N GLY A 54 -43.61 -9.62 1.32
CA GLY A 54 -44.67 -10.51 0.90
C GLY A 54 -45.78 -9.79 0.13
N LEU A 55 -46.64 -10.58 -0.47
CA LEU A 55 -47.87 -10.10 -1.12
C LEU A 55 -49.01 -11.01 -0.72
N ILE A 56 -50.14 -10.38 -0.42
CA ILE A 56 -51.45 -11.04 -0.34
C ILE A 56 -52.36 -10.34 -1.32
N SER A 57 -53.01 -11.11 -2.17
CA SER A 57 -53.99 -10.59 -3.13
C SER A 57 -55.28 -11.39 -3.10
N ASP A 58 -56.35 -10.71 -3.44
CA ASP A 58 -57.68 -11.33 -3.62
C ASP A 58 -58.11 -11.14 -5.07
N SER A 59 -58.12 -12.26 -5.80
CA SER A 59 -58.45 -12.29 -7.23
C SER A 59 -59.88 -11.88 -7.52
N GLU A 60 -60.83 -12.05 -6.58
CA GLU A 60 -62.23 -11.69 -6.75
C GLU A 60 -62.49 -10.18 -6.65
N SER A 61 -61.92 -9.56 -5.66
CA SER A 61 -62.04 -8.09 -5.45
C SER A 61 -60.96 -7.26 -6.13
N GLY A 62 -59.90 -7.89 -6.63
CA GLY A 62 -58.74 -7.20 -7.20
C GLY A 62 -57.91 -6.40 -6.17
N LYS A 63 -58.15 -6.61 -4.88
CA LYS A 63 -57.40 -5.97 -3.80
C LYS A 63 -56.08 -6.70 -3.54
N TRP A 64 -55.06 -5.95 -3.15
CA TRP A 64 -53.76 -6.50 -2.76
C TRP A 64 -53.11 -5.68 -1.67
N ALA A 65 -52.22 -6.31 -0.92
CA ALA A 65 -51.39 -5.68 0.09
C ALA A 65 -49.99 -6.23 0.08
N VAL A 66 -49.00 -5.33 0.09
CA VAL A 66 -47.58 -5.68 0.26
C VAL A 66 -47.26 -5.71 1.75
N LEU A 67 -46.65 -6.81 2.19
CA LEU A 67 -46.20 -7.03 3.55
C LEU A 67 -44.69 -6.77 3.67
N SER A 68 -44.21 -6.26 4.80
CA SER A 68 -42.80 -6.02 5.10
C SER A 68 -42.34 -6.93 6.22
N ASP A 69 -41.14 -7.51 6.07
CA ASP A 69 -40.49 -8.39 7.06
C ASP A 69 -41.41 -9.58 7.42
N ILE A 70 -41.73 -10.37 6.42
CA ILE A 70 -42.71 -11.42 6.49
C ILE A 70 -42.34 -12.56 7.43
N LEU A 71 -43.34 -13.07 8.15
CA LEU A 71 -43.25 -14.28 8.96
C LEU A 71 -43.31 -15.54 8.07
N GLY A 72 -42.93 -16.71 8.65
CA GLY A 72 -42.95 -17.97 7.94
C GLY A 72 -44.34 -18.34 7.38
N ASP A 73 -45.43 -18.06 8.12
CA ASP A 73 -46.79 -18.30 7.67
C ASP A 73 -47.21 -17.33 6.54
N GLU A 74 -46.73 -16.08 6.59
CA GLU A 74 -46.99 -15.07 5.54
C GLU A 74 -46.19 -15.42 4.26
N ASP A 75 -45.01 -16.00 4.37
CA ASP A 75 -44.29 -16.58 3.23
C ASP A 75 -45.07 -17.77 2.66
N HIS A 76 -45.50 -18.72 3.51
CA HIS A 76 -46.11 -19.95 3.05
C HIS A 76 -47.49 -19.72 2.38
N LEU A 77 -48.32 -18.86 2.96
CA LEU A 77 -49.66 -18.58 2.52
C LEU A 77 -49.76 -17.40 1.54
N GLY A 78 -48.75 -16.60 1.43
CA GLY A 78 -48.71 -15.40 0.58
C GLY A 78 -48.48 -15.74 -0.90
N ASP A 79 -48.70 -14.76 -1.74
CA ASP A 79 -48.64 -14.84 -3.20
C ASP A 79 -47.22 -14.56 -3.76
N MET A 80 -46.36 -13.95 -2.93
CA MET A 80 -44.97 -13.59 -3.28
C MET A 80 -44.09 -13.60 -2.05
N ASP A 81 -42.86 -14.15 -2.18
CA ASP A 81 -41.68 -13.89 -1.34
C ASP A 81 -40.67 -13.06 -2.16
N PHE A 82 -40.42 -11.85 -1.72
CA PHE A 82 -39.55 -10.93 -2.44
C PHE A 82 -38.45 -10.37 -1.53
N LYS A 83 -37.25 -10.88 -1.64
CA LYS A 83 -36.08 -10.47 -0.87
C LYS A 83 -35.31 -9.38 -1.61
N VAL A 84 -35.05 -8.27 -0.92
CA VAL A 84 -34.36 -7.10 -1.48
C VAL A 84 -33.21 -6.71 -0.58
N THR A 85 -32.01 -6.72 -1.12
CA THR A 85 -30.80 -6.26 -0.42
C THR A 85 -30.22 -5.02 -1.09
N GLY A 86 -29.53 -4.18 -0.32
CA GLY A 86 -28.86 -3.01 -0.90
C GLY A 86 -28.24 -2.05 0.12
N THR A 87 -27.56 -1.08 -0.45
CA THR A 87 -26.98 0.07 0.26
C THR A 87 -27.96 1.23 0.32
N ARG A 88 -27.54 2.38 0.87
CA ARG A 88 -28.37 3.61 0.78
C ARG A 88 -28.66 4.07 -0.64
N ASP A 89 -27.73 3.78 -1.58
CA ASP A 89 -27.80 4.34 -2.92
C ASP A 89 -28.63 3.47 -3.87
N GLY A 90 -28.77 2.18 -3.57
CA GLY A 90 -29.49 1.30 -4.47
C GLY A 90 -29.50 -0.17 -4.04
N ILE A 91 -30.16 -0.98 -4.86
CA ILE A 91 -30.30 -2.42 -4.71
C ILE A 91 -29.01 -3.09 -5.18
N THR A 92 -28.55 -4.10 -4.42
CA THR A 92 -27.37 -4.90 -4.76
C THR A 92 -27.72 -6.33 -5.20
N ALA A 93 -28.78 -6.89 -4.65
CA ALA A 93 -29.31 -8.18 -5.05
C ALA A 93 -30.80 -8.31 -4.72
N THR A 94 -31.49 -9.14 -5.49
CA THR A 94 -32.90 -9.49 -5.27
C THR A 94 -33.09 -10.98 -5.49
N GLN A 95 -34.06 -11.54 -4.77
CA GLN A 95 -34.59 -12.88 -5.03
C GLN A 95 -36.10 -12.77 -4.92
N MET A 96 -36.82 -13.28 -5.91
CA MET A 96 -38.29 -13.26 -5.91
C MET A 96 -38.81 -14.66 -6.23
N ASP A 97 -39.76 -15.10 -5.43
CA ASP A 97 -40.58 -16.28 -5.69
C ASP A 97 -42.03 -15.85 -5.80
N ILE A 98 -42.66 -16.14 -6.93
CA ILE A 98 -44.04 -15.75 -7.27
C ILE A 98 -44.86 -17.00 -7.30
N LYS A 99 -45.99 -17.02 -6.53
CA LYS A 99 -46.89 -18.17 -6.40
C LYS A 99 -48.24 -17.95 -7.14
N VAL A 100 -48.32 -16.86 -7.89
CA VAL A 100 -49.48 -16.48 -8.71
C VAL A 100 -49.09 -16.30 -10.18
N ASP A 101 -50.07 -16.25 -11.09
CA ASP A 101 -49.83 -16.12 -12.54
C ASP A 101 -49.37 -14.69 -12.93
N GLY A 102 -48.29 -14.21 -12.34
CA GLY A 102 -47.66 -12.92 -12.64
C GLY A 102 -48.10 -11.78 -11.68
N LEU A 103 -47.35 -10.71 -11.75
CA LEU A 103 -47.54 -9.49 -10.95
C LEU A 103 -47.72 -8.30 -11.88
N SER A 104 -48.64 -7.41 -11.51
CA SER A 104 -48.75 -6.11 -12.18
C SER A 104 -47.55 -5.22 -11.88
N TYR A 105 -47.22 -4.32 -12.82
CA TYR A 105 -46.16 -3.31 -12.57
C TYR A 105 -46.44 -2.42 -11.39
N GLU A 106 -47.70 -2.18 -11.08
CA GLU A 106 -48.13 -1.38 -9.92
C GLU A 106 -47.78 -2.06 -8.60
N VAL A 107 -48.08 -3.36 -8.47
CA VAL A 107 -47.73 -4.18 -7.31
C VAL A 107 -46.21 -4.24 -7.14
N LEU A 108 -45.47 -4.49 -8.23
CA LEU A 108 -44.01 -4.58 -8.22
C LEU A 108 -43.39 -3.21 -7.77
N ALA A 109 -43.86 -2.12 -8.32
CA ALA A 109 -43.38 -0.78 -7.95
C ALA A 109 -43.66 -0.47 -6.48
N ALA A 110 -44.88 -0.80 -5.97
CA ALA A 110 -45.21 -0.64 -4.56
C ALA A 110 -44.33 -1.52 -3.65
N ALA A 111 -44.10 -2.77 -4.02
CA ALA A 111 -43.20 -3.69 -3.28
C ALA A 111 -41.78 -3.17 -3.20
N LEU A 112 -41.21 -2.69 -4.31
CA LEU A 112 -39.87 -2.10 -4.37
C LEU A 112 -39.75 -0.84 -3.49
N GLU A 113 -40.70 0.07 -3.56
CA GLU A 113 -40.68 1.30 -2.73
C GLU A 113 -40.86 0.99 -1.24
N GLN A 114 -41.73 0.03 -0.91
CA GLN A 114 -41.91 -0.38 0.50
C GLN A 114 -40.66 -1.13 1.00
N ALA A 115 -40.07 -2.00 0.19
CA ALA A 115 -38.80 -2.63 0.49
C ALA A 115 -37.66 -1.62 0.69
N ARG A 116 -37.64 -0.56 -0.11
CA ARG A 116 -36.65 0.53 0.04
C ARG A 116 -36.78 1.19 1.41
N LYS A 117 -37.96 1.53 1.83
CA LYS A 117 -38.23 2.16 3.16
C LYS A 117 -37.83 1.24 4.30
N GLY A 118 -38.23 -0.02 4.28
CA GLY A 118 -37.88 -1.03 5.28
C GLY A 118 -36.40 -1.30 5.36
N ARG A 119 -35.76 -1.47 4.21
CA ARG A 119 -34.34 -1.71 4.10
C ARG A 119 -33.50 -0.52 4.64
N LEU A 120 -33.88 0.71 4.33
CA LEU A 120 -33.20 1.89 4.84
C LEU A 120 -33.37 2.03 6.36
N TYR A 121 -34.55 1.72 6.89
CA TYR A 121 -34.77 1.68 8.34
C TYR A 121 -33.86 0.67 9.03
N ILE A 122 -33.78 -0.56 8.50
CA ILE A 122 -32.87 -1.60 9.01
C ILE A 122 -31.41 -1.13 8.92
N LEU A 123 -31.01 -0.52 7.79
CA LEU A 123 -29.68 0.01 7.61
C LEU A 123 -29.31 1.09 8.64
N ASP A 124 -30.24 1.94 9.01
CA ASP A 124 -30.05 2.93 10.08
C ASP A 124 -29.78 2.23 11.41
N LYS A 125 -30.53 1.17 11.75
CA LYS A 125 -30.29 0.38 12.96
C LYS A 125 -28.92 -0.33 12.93
N LEU A 126 -28.48 -0.84 11.79
CA LEU A 126 -27.15 -1.40 11.65
C LEU A 126 -26.05 -0.35 11.89
N THR A 127 -26.22 0.84 11.33
CA THR A 127 -25.24 1.93 11.47
C THR A 127 -25.24 2.59 12.85
N GLU A 128 -26.33 2.52 13.60
CA GLU A 128 -26.35 2.86 15.03
C GLU A 128 -25.43 1.92 15.85
N CYS A 129 -25.32 0.65 15.47
CA CYS A 129 -24.45 -0.33 16.13
C CYS A 129 -22.98 -0.17 15.70
N ILE A 130 -22.73 -0.15 14.40
CA ILE A 130 -21.40 0.07 13.81
C ILE A 130 -21.55 1.00 12.62
N ALA A 131 -21.10 2.26 12.77
CA ALA A 131 -21.22 3.27 11.71
C ALA A 131 -20.27 3.02 10.55
N GLU A 132 -19.03 2.60 10.83
CA GLU A 132 -17.95 2.35 9.86
C GLU A 132 -17.19 1.07 10.21
N PRO A 133 -16.59 0.39 9.21
CA PRO A 133 -15.71 -0.73 9.48
C PRO A 133 -14.58 -0.34 10.45
N ARG A 134 -14.22 -1.24 11.36
CA ARG A 134 -13.09 -1.03 12.28
C ARG A 134 -11.85 -0.57 11.49
N ALA A 135 -11.09 0.35 12.06
CA ALA A 135 -9.91 0.93 11.43
C ALA A 135 -8.82 -0.12 11.12
N ASP A 136 -8.73 -1.13 11.98
CA ASP A 136 -7.75 -2.22 11.87
C ASP A 136 -8.42 -3.58 12.10
N TYR A 137 -7.76 -4.65 11.63
CA TYR A 137 -8.17 -6.04 11.89
C TYR A 137 -8.00 -6.39 13.36
N LYS A 138 -8.73 -7.41 13.82
CA LYS A 138 -8.53 -7.96 15.17
C LYS A 138 -7.12 -8.53 15.34
N PRO A 139 -6.56 -8.56 16.58
CA PRO A 139 -5.16 -8.93 16.81
C PRO A 139 -4.76 -10.31 16.27
N PHE A 140 -5.68 -11.26 16.25
CA PHE A 140 -5.43 -12.63 15.80
C PHE A 140 -5.58 -12.85 14.29
N VAL A 141 -5.97 -11.83 13.54
CA VAL A 141 -6.14 -11.94 12.08
C VAL A 141 -4.79 -11.88 11.40
N PRO A 142 -4.45 -12.86 10.54
CA PRO A 142 -3.27 -12.76 9.69
C PRO A 142 -3.33 -11.51 8.81
N ARG A 143 -2.24 -10.76 8.78
CA ARG A 143 -2.14 -9.50 8.03
C ARG A 143 -1.28 -9.69 6.81
N ILE A 144 -1.64 -9.00 5.75
CA ILE A 144 -0.90 -8.96 4.49
C ILE A 144 -0.57 -7.51 4.18
N VAL A 145 0.71 -7.22 4.01
CA VAL A 145 1.20 -5.93 3.54
C VAL A 145 1.85 -6.13 2.20
N GLN A 146 1.34 -5.47 1.17
CA GLN A 146 1.88 -5.54 -0.18
C GLN A 146 2.59 -4.22 -0.52
N ILE A 147 3.80 -4.32 -1.05
CA ILE A 147 4.53 -3.17 -1.62
C ILE A 147 5.04 -3.52 -3.01
N THR A 148 5.15 -2.49 -3.84
CA THR A 148 5.74 -2.61 -5.17
C THR A 148 7.15 -2.04 -5.14
N ILE A 149 8.12 -2.78 -5.66
CA ILE A 149 9.52 -2.40 -5.76
C ILE A 149 9.97 -2.40 -7.23
N PRO A 150 10.99 -1.63 -7.61
CA PRO A 150 11.62 -1.73 -8.93
C PRO A 150 12.19 -3.12 -9.18
N GLN A 151 12.14 -3.58 -10.43
CA GLN A 151 12.62 -4.92 -10.83
C GLN A 151 14.09 -5.13 -10.49
N ASP A 152 14.92 -4.12 -10.72
CA ASP A 152 16.38 -4.15 -10.45
C ASP A 152 16.70 -4.29 -8.94
N MET A 153 15.74 -3.97 -8.06
CA MET A 153 15.89 -4.09 -6.60
C MET A 153 15.46 -5.46 -6.05
N ILE A 154 14.82 -6.30 -6.85
CA ILE A 154 14.42 -7.66 -6.43
C ILE A 154 15.62 -8.46 -5.94
N GLY A 155 16.71 -8.42 -6.70
CA GLY A 155 17.95 -9.11 -6.34
C GLY A 155 18.56 -8.63 -5.01
N ALA A 156 18.48 -7.34 -4.72
CA ALA A 156 18.97 -6.76 -3.46
C ALA A 156 18.12 -7.17 -2.25
N VAL A 157 16.80 -7.25 -2.41
CA VAL A 157 15.89 -7.70 -1.34
C VAL A 157 16.05 -9.20 -1.06
N ILE A 158 16.24 -10.02 -2.08
CA ILE A 158 16.48 -11.45 -1.93
C ILE A 158 17.87 -11.68 -1.30
N GLY A 159 18.88 -10.95 -1.78
CA GLY A 159 20.28 -11.09 -1.39
C GLY A 159 20.96 -12.34 -1.91
N PRO A 160 22.29 -12.47 -1.75
CA PRO A 160 23.06 -13.62 -2.21
C PRO A 160 22.56 -14.93 -1.59
N GLY A 161 22.07 -15.85 -2.44
CA GLY A 161 21.52 -17.13 -1.99
C GLY A 161 20.28 -17.01 -1.08
N GLY A 162 19.54 -15.91 -1.17
CA GLY A 162 18.34 -15.67 -0.35
C GLY A 162 18.61 -15.25 1.09
N LYS A 163 19.86 -14.95 1.46
CA LYS A 163 20.24 -14.66 2.85
C LYS A 163 19.54 -13.44 3.45
N VAL A 164 19.36 -12.38 2.66
CA VAL A 164 18.76 -11.13 3.15
C VAL A 164 17.29 -11.33 3.47
N ILE A 165 16.52 -11.92 2.54
CA ILE A 165 15.10 -12.16 2.76
C ILE A 165 14.86 -13.16 3.90
N GLN A 166 15.69 -14.21 4.00
CA GLN A 166 15.60 -15.19 5.08
C GLN A 166 15.93 -14.58 6.45
N ASP A 167 16.91 -13.67 6.52
CA ASP A 167 17.23 -12.95 7.75
C ASP A 167 16.09 -12.04 8.19
N ILE A 168 15.49 -11.31 7.23
CA ILE A 168 14.31 -10.49 7.53
C ILE A 168 13.18 -11.36 8.06
N GLN A 169 12.81 -12.44 7.37
CA GLN A 169 11.75 -13.35 7.78
C GLN A 169 12.00 -13.94 9.18
N LYS A 170 13.22 -14.38 9.45
CA LYS A 170 13.59 -14.99 10.73
C LYS A 170 13.56 -13.98 11.89
N THR A 171 14.08 -12.77 11.68
CA THR A 171 14.18 -11.76 12.75
C THR A 171 12.85 -11.09 13.05
N THR A 172 11.96 -10.98 12.06
CA THR A 172 10.62 -10.38 12.21
C THR A 172 9.50 -11.40 12.37
N ASN A 173 9.80 -12.70 12.29
CA ASN A 173 8.80 -13.77 12.31
C ASN A 173 7.67 -13.55 11.31
N THR A 174 8.03 -13.14 10.08
CA THR A 174 7.12 -12.91 8.96
C THR A 174 7.44 -13.84 7.81
N THR A 175 6.47 -14.07 6.91
CA THR A 175 6.69 -14.75 5.63
C THR A 175 6.67 -13.71 4.52
N ILE A 176 7.67 -13.74 3.64
CA ILE A 176 7.78 -12.77 2.55
C ILE A 176 7.84 -13.53 1.23
N THR A 177 6.97 -13.16 0.30
CA THR A 177 6.99 -13.65 -1.09
C THR A 177 7.21 -12.50 -2.05
N ILE A 178 7.96 -12.75 -3.11
CA ILE A 178 8.24 -11.77 -4.16
C ILE A 178 7.81 -12.37 -5.49
N THR A 179 6.94 -11.66 -6.19
CA THR A 179 6.45 -12.03 -7.52
C THR A 179 6.79 -10.91 -8.51
N GLU A 180 7.36 -11.26 -9.64
CA GLU A 180 7.63 -10.30 -10.71
C GLU A 180 6.42 -10.20 -11.63
N VAL A 181 5.91 -8.97 -11.82
CA VAL A 181 4.77 -8.66 -12.69
C VAL A 181 5.07 -7.34 -13.41
N GLU A 182 4.98 -7.32 -14.74
CA GLU A 182 5.12 -6.11 -15.57
C GLU A 182 6.36 -5.25 -15.23
N ASN A 183 7.54 -5.87 -15.15
CA ASN A 183 8.80 -5.22 -14.81
C ASN A 183 8.82 -4.56 -13.41
N LYS A 184 8.01 -5.06 -12.48
CA LYS A 184 7.98 -4.65 -11.06
C LYS A 184 8.02 -5.86 -10.17
N GLY A 185 8.63 -5.73 -9.02
CA GLY A 185 8.55 -6.73 -7.95
C GLY A 185 7.38 -6.41 -7.04
N ILE A 186 6.45 -7.34 -6.90
CA ILE A 186 5.40 -7.28 -5.88
C ILE A 186 5.87 -8.08 -4.69
N VAL A 187 6.03 -7.41 -3.56
CA VAL A 187 6.47 -8.02 -2.30
C VAL A 187 5.27 -8.11 -1.36
N ASP A 188 4.88 -9.33 -1.03
CA ASP A 188 3.83 -9.63 -0.07
C ASP A 188 4.47 -10.08 1.24
N ILE A 189 4.14 -9.38 2.33
CA ILE A 189 4.63 -9.65 3.67
C ILE A 189 3.45 -10.15 4.51
N PHE A 190 3.55 -11.38 5.02
CA PHE A 190 2.52 -12.04 5.81
C PHE A 190 2.97 -12.16 7.27
N GLY A 191 2.06 -11.86 8.19
CA GLY A 191 2.30 -12.01 9.63
C GLY A 191 1.05 -11.73 10.45
N VAL A 192 1.07 -12.08 11.71
CA VAL A 192 -0.03 -11.82 12.66
C VAL A 192 0.23 -10.53 13.43
N ASP A 193 1.46 -10.33 13.86
CA ASP A 193 1.85 -9.15 14.64
C ASP A 193 2.13 -7.96 13.74
N LYS A 194 1.47 -6.84 14.04
CA LYS A 194 1.63 -5.58 13.29
C LYS A 194 3.04 -5.01 13.42
N ALA A 195 3.63 -5.06 14.61
CA ALA A 195 4.99 -4.54 14.82
C ALA A 195 6.03 -5.33 14.03
N ALA A 196 5.85 -6.65 13.93
CA ALA A 196 6.68 -7.53 13.12
C ALA A 196 6.60 -7.18 11.62
N LEU A 197 5.39 -6.95 11.12
CA LEU A 197 5.17 -6.53 9.74
C LEU A 197 5.78 -5.16 9.42
N ASP A 198 5.57 -4.19 10.32
CA ASP A 198 6.14 -2.85 10.19
C ASP A 198 7.68 -2.90 10.21
N GLY A 199 8.27 -3.77 11.03
CA GLY A 199 9.71 -4.04 11.07
C GLY A 199 10.23 -4.63 9.74
N ALA A 200 9.55 -5.64 9.20
CA ALA A 200 9.90 -6.23 7.90
C ALA A 200 9.77 -5.21 6.77
N LEU A 201 8.66 -4.47 6.75
CA LEU A 201 8.40 -3.42 5.76
C LEU A 201 9.46 -2.32 5.80
N SER A 202 9.84 -1.87 6.99
CA SER A 202 10.87 -0.85 7.18
C SER A 202 12.24 -1.30 6.65
N ARG A 203 12.63 -2.56 6.92
CA ARG A 203 13.88 -3.13 6.40
C ARG A 203 13.88 -3.24 4.89
N ILE A 204 12.78 -3.70 4.27
CA ILE A 204 12.67 -3.78 2.81
C ILE A 204 12.72 -2.38 2.20
N LYS A 205 12.00 -1.42 2.75
CA LYS A 205 12.02 -0.01 2.30
C LYS A 205 13.43 0.59 2.38
N ALA A 206 14.20 0.30 3.41
CA ALA A 206 15.57 0.76 3.55
C ALA A 206 16.49 0.21 2.45
N ILE A 207 16.31 -1.06 2.05
CA ILE A 207 17.07 -1.69 0.97
C ILE A 207 16.71 -1.06 -0.40
N VAL A 208 15.43 -0.80 -0.62
CA VAL A 208 14.88 -0.30 -1.90
C VAL A 208 15.00 1.22 -2.02
N ALA A 209 15.20 1.94 -0.91
CA ALA A 209 15.29 3.39 -0.92
C ALA A 209 16.36 3.88 -1.91
N ILE A 210 15.98 4.77 -2.81
CA ILE A 210 16.88 5.41 -3.77
C ILE A 210 17.29 6.76 -3.16
N PRO A 211 18.60 7.03 -3.03
CA PRO A 211 19.06 8.31 -2.51
C PRO A 211 18.65 9.46 -3.45
N GLU A 212 18.05 10.49 -2.88
CA GLU A 212 17.60 11.67 -3.64
C GLU A 212 18.66 12.75 -3.67
N VAL A 213 18.90 13.32 -4.87
CA VAL A 213 19.87 14.42 -5.03
C VAL A 213 19.32 15.67 -4.36
N GLY A 214 20.16 16.27 -3.50
CA GLY A 214 19.79 17.46 -2.74
C GLY A 214 19.44 17.18 -1.27
N GLU A 215 19.22 15.93 -0.89
CA GLU A 215 18.98 15.54 0.50
C GLU A 215 20.26 15.38 1.32
N THR A 216 20.11 15.53 2.63
CA THR A 216 21.19 15.36 3.61
C THR A 216 21.08 13.99 4.26
N TYR A 217 22.20 13.29 4.32
CA TYR A 217 22.30 11.96 4.89
C TYR A 217 23.31 11.95 6.03
N HIS A 218 22.97 11.26 7.11
CA HIS A 218 23.92 10.91 8.16
C HIS A 218 24.56 9.58 7.78
N GLY A 219 25.84 9.61 7.40
CA GLY A 219 26.55 8.45 6.85
C GLY A 219 27.78 8.10 7.65
N LYS A 220 28.22 6.84 7.53
CA LYS A 220 29.43 6.32 8.18
C LYS A 220 30.55 6.11 7.17
N ILE A 221 31.75 6.58 7.48
CA ILE A 221 32.94 6.39 6.63
C ILE A 221 33.35 4.91 6.65
N ARG A 222 33.28 4.27 5.48
CA ARG A 222 33.64 2.84 5.28
C ARG A 222 35.10 2.66 4.95
N SER A 223 35.64 3.53 4.09
CA SER A 223 37.03 3.50 3.69
C SER A 223 37.54 4.88 3.26
N ILE A 224 38.82 5.13 3.46
CA ILE A 224 39.51 6.35 3.06
C ILE A 224 40.47 6.00 1.93
N VAL A 225 40.44 6.82 0.87
CA VAL A 225 41.34 6.69 -0.29
C VAL A 225 42.03 8.03 -0.53
N ALA A 226 43.12 8.04 -1.30
CA ALA A 226 43.94 9.22 -1.51
C ALA A 226 43.15 10.49 -2.02
N PHE A 227 42.05 10.29 -2.71
CA PHE A 227 41.26 11.37 -3.30
C PHE A 227 39.92 11.64 -2.58
N GLY A 228 39.62 10.97 -1.46
CA GLY A 228 38.37 11.16 -0.72
C GLY A 228 38.02 10.01 0.21
N ALA A 229 36.78 9.95 0.63
CA ALA A 229 36.24 8.89 1.50
C ALA A 229 35.00 8.26 0.88
N PHE A 230 34.82 6.95 1.04
CA PHE A 230 33.55 6.29 0.77
C PHE A 230 32.71 6.30 2.04
N VAL A 231 31.53 6.89 1.94
CA VAL A 231 30.58 7.06 3.03
C VAL A 231 29.35 6.22 2.71
N GLU A 232 28.98 5.32 3.62
CA GLU A 232 27.73 4.59 3.55
C GLU A 232 26.60 5.52 4.03
N ILE A 233 25.77 5.97 3.09
CA ILE A 233 24.64 6.88 3.36
C ILE A 233 23.34 6.14 3.62
N MET A 234 23.25 4.90 3.17
CA MET A 234 22.14 3.96 3.40
C MET A 234 22.70 2.54 3.45
N PRO A 235 22.03 1.57 4.09
CA PRO A 235 22.49 0.20 4.18
C PRO A 235 22.89 -0.38 2.80
N GLY A 236 24.18 -0.70 2.63
CA GLY A 236 24.75 -1.24 1.39
C GLY A 236 24.90 -0.23 0.24
N LYS A 237 24.76 1.07 0.47
CA LYS A 237 24.94 2.12 -0.54
C LYS A 237 26.06 3.08 -0.13
N ASP A 238 27.21 2.88 -0.76
CA ASP A 238 28.39 3.72 -0.57
C ASP A 238 28.43 4.83 -1.61
N ALA A 239 28.74 6.03 -1.16
CA ALA A 239 28.89 7.20 -2.00
C ALA A 239 30.25 7.89 -1.79
N LEU A 240 30.76 8.53 -2.83
CA LEU A 240 32.09 9.17 -2.79
C LEU A 240 31.96 10.60 -2.27
N LEU A 241 32.63 10.87 -1.14
CA LEU A 241 32.94 12.21 -0.65
C LEU A 241 34.36 12.57 -1.11
N HIS A 242 34.45 13.34 -2.19
CA HIS A 242 35.76 13.78 -2.70
C HIS A 242 36.43 14.77 -1.75
N ILE A 243 37.77 14.78 -1.63
CA ILE A 243 38.53 15.65 -0.73
C ILE A 243 38.18 17.15 -0.90
N SER A 244 37.88 17.60 -2.11
CA SER A 244 37.46 18.99 -2.38
C SER A 244 36.04 19.34 -1.93
N GLU A 245 35.26 18.35 -1.51
CA GLU A 245 33.86 18.50 -1.07
C GLU A 245 33.72 18.30 0.45
N ILE A 246 34.84 18.16 1.17
CA ILE A 246 34.84 18.01 2.64
C ILE A 246 34.65 19.36 3.33
N ASP A 247 35.43 20.38 2.92
CA ASP A 247 35.41 21.71 3.51
C ASP A 247 35.73 22.80 2.46
N TYR A 248 35.53 24.06 2.82
CA TYR A 248 35.97 25.24 2.08
C TYR A 248 37.49 25.42 2.13
N LYS A 249 38.17 24.88 3.19
CA LYS A 249 39.61 24.81 3.27
C LYS A 249 40.14 23.74 2.31
N ARG A 250 41.23 24.07 1.61
CA ARG A 250 41.88 23.10 0.71
C ARG A 250 42.79 22.17 1.52
N PHE A 251 42.59 20.88 1.34
CA PHE A 251 43.45 19.83 1.87
C PHE A 251 44.28 19.21 0.73
N GLU A 252 45.53 18.88 1.01
CA GLU A 252 46.39 18.17 0.05
C GLU A 252 46.32 16.65 0.25
N THR A 253 46.13 16.23 1.48
CA THR A 253 45.98 14.82 1.85
C THR A 253 44.74 14.58 2.69
N MET A 254 44.22 13.35 2.68
CA MET A 254 43.05 12.98 3.50
C MET A 254 43.37 12.99 5.02
N GLU A 255 44.65 12.81 5.40
CA GLU A 255 45.09 12.85 6.79
C GLU A 255 44.88 14.23 7.43
N GLU A 256 45.05 15.32 6.64
CA GLU A 256 44.82 16.69 7.07
C GLU A 256 43.35 16.99 7.40
N THR A 257 42.42 16.22 6.92
CA THR A 257 40.99 16.40 7.18
C THR A 257 40.58 15.93 8.56
N GLY A 258 41.38 15.10 9.21
CA GLY A 258 41.12 14.50 10.52
C GLY A 258 40.02 13.43 10.53
N LEU A 259 39.46 13.07 9.38
CA LEU A 259 38.44 12.02 9.24
C LEU A 259 39.09 10.64 9.34
N LYS A 260 38.39 9.72 10.02
CA LYS A 260 38.85 8.33 10.22
C LYS A 260 37.78 7.37 9.73
N GLU A 261 38.22 6.15 9.38
CA GLU A 261 37.28 5.05 9.10
C GLU A 261 36.44 4.75 10.34
N GLY A 262 35.14 4.66 10.14
CA GLY A 262 34.16 4.46 11.21
C GLY A 262 33.51 5.75 11.73
N ASP A 263 34.01 6.94 11.37
CA ASP A 263 33.40 8.21 11.79
C ASP A 263 32.04 8.39 11.12
N GLU A 264 31.12 9.01 11.86
CA GLU A 264 29.80 9.39 11.39
C GLU A 264 29.80 10.87 10.98
N ILE A 265 29.33 11.18 9.79
CA ILE A 265 29.33 12.53 9.22
C ILE A 265 28.03 12.84 8.48
N ASP A 266 27.63 14.10 8.57
CA ASP A 266 26.53 14.61 7.77
C ASP A 266 27.04 15.04 6.39
N VAL A 267 26.38 14.54 5.34
CA VAL A 267 26.76 14.80 3.95
C VAL A 267 25.52 15.03 3.10
N LYS A 268 25.64 15.91 2.13
CA LYS A 268 24.59 16.18 1.15
C LYS A 268 24.88 15.46 -0.16
N LEU A 269 23.88 14.78 -0.72
CA LEU A 269 23.99 14.19 -2.05
C LEU A 269 23.87 15.28 -3.13
N ILE A 270 24.95 15.57 -3.84
CA ILE A 270 25.02 16.65 -4.82
C ILE A 270 24.80 16.20 -6.27
N GLY A 271 24.82 14.90 -6.52
CA GLY A 271 24.57 14.35 -7.85
C GLY A 271 25.06 12.91 -8.03
N VAL A 272 24.76 12.41 -9.22
CA VAL A 272 25.20 11.06 -9.66
C VAL A 272 26.15 11.25 -10.84
N ASP A 273 27.27 10.54 -10.87
CA ASP A 273 28.20 10.58 -12.02
C ASP A 273 27.58 9.87 -13.22
N PRO A 274 27.35 10.56 -14.36
CA PRO A 274 26.65 9.99 -15.50
C PRO A 274 27.42 8.84 -16.21
N LYS A 275 28.74 8.71 -15.95
CA LYS A 275 29.57 7.66 -16.58
C LYS A 275 29.73 6.43 -15.70
N THR A 276 29.80 6.62 -14.38
CA THR A 276 30.08 5.54 -13.43
C THR A 276 28.90 5.18 -12.56
N ASN A 277 27.80 5.91 -12.67
CA ASN A 277 26.59 5.82 -11.84
C ASN A 277 26.88 5.91 -10.32
N LYS A 278 28.04 6.50 -9.96
CA LYS A 278 28.42 6.68 -8.55
C LYS A 278 27.83 7.95 -7.97
N LEU A 279 27.34 7.83 -6.75
CA LEU A 279 26.79 8.93 -5.97
C LEU A 279 27.92 9.86 -5.51
N LYS A 280 27.73 11.17 -5.62
CA LYS A 280 28.68 12.22 -5.19
C LYS A 280 28.14 12.97 -4.00
N LEU A 281 28.92 13.04 -2.95
CA LEU A 281 28.61 13.69 -1.71
C LEU A 281 29.38 15.01 -1.56
N SER A 282 28.81 15.92 -0.77
CA SER A 282 29.46 17.16 -0.31
C SER A 282 29.09 17.42 1.15
N ARG A 283 30.08 17.52 2.02
CA ARG A 283 29.96 18.05 3.39
C ARG A 283 30.03 19.59 3.35
N LYS A 284 30.85 20.11 2.46
CA LYS A 284 31.00 21.54 2.21
C LYS A 284 29.67 22.25 1.96
N ALA A 285 28.71 21.60 1.28
CA ALA A 285 27.40 22.16 1.02
C ALA A 285 26.52 22.38 2.27
N LEU A 286 26.91 21.79 3.40
CA LEU A 286 26.23 21.94 4.71
C LEU A 286 26.92 22.97 5.60
N LEU A 287 28.17 23.35 5.30
CA LEU A 287 28.94 24.30 6.08
C LEU A 287 28.60 25.74 5.67
N PRO A 288 28.61 26.70 6.62
CA PRO A 288 28.44 28.12 6.30
C PRO A 288 29.58 28.59 5.37
N LYS A 289 29.20 29.31 4.30
CA LYS A 289 30.20 29.88 3.39
C LYS A 289 31.04 30.92 4.11
N PRO A 290 32.39 30.82 4.08
CA PRO A 290 33.26 31.87 4.63
C PRO A 290 33.06 33.19 3.89
N GLU A 291 33.11 34.32 4.60
CA GLU A 291 33.07 35.68 4.00
C GLU A 291 34.20 35.84 2.98
N GLY A 292 33.87 36.21 1.73
CA GLY A 292 34.83 36.40 0.65
C GLY A 292 35.17 35.16 -0.18
N TYR A 293 34.51 34.02 0.03
CA TYR A 293 34.73 32.83 -0.80
C TYR A 293 34.19 33.02 -2.21
N VAL A 294 35.09 33.07 -3.20
CA VAL A 294 34.75 33.12 -4.63
C VAL A 294 34.84 31.70 -5.21
N GLU A 295 33.75 31.17 -5.67
CA GLU A 295 33.69 29.86 -6.32
C GLU A 295 34.41 29.94 -7.67
N ARG A 296 35.54 29.26 -7.78
CA ARG A 296 36.27 29.20 -9.06
C ARG A 296 35.51 28.28 -10.03
N GLU A 297 35.07 28.84 -11.15
CA GLU A 297 34.52 28.06 -12.25
C GLU A 297 35.45 26.91 -12.62
N ARG A 298 34.93 25.66 -12.55
CA ARG A 298 35.68 24.49 -13.01
C ARG A 298 35.86 24.62 -14.51
N ARG A 299 37.08 24.91 -14.98
CA ARG A 299 37.38 24.84 -16.42
C ARG A 299 37.01 23.44 -16.93
N PRO A 300 36.25 23.34 -18.02
CA PRO A 300 35.90 22.04 -18.61
C PRO A 300 37.22 21.28 -18.91
N ARG A 301 37.26 20.02 -18.54
CA ARG A 301 38.41 19.15 -18.86
C ARG A 301 38.49 19.06 -20.38
N PRO A 302 39.64 19.37 -21.01
CA PRO A 302 39.83 19.25 -22.47
C PRO A 302 39.56 17.81 -22.91
N GLU A 303 38.80 17.65 -23.97
CA GLU A 303 38.51 16.34 -24.56
C GLU A 303 39.77 15.61 -24.95
N ARG A 304 39.70 14.27 -24.96
CA ARG A 304 40.87 13.36 -25.17
C ARG A 304 41.61 13.65 -26.48
N GLY A 305 41.01 14.29 -27.46
CA GLY A 305 41.61 14.73 -28.74
C GLY A 305 42.59 15.90 -28.58
N GLU A 306 42.26 16.94 -27.82
CA GLU A 306 43.08 18.13 -27.61
C GLU A 306 44.38 17.85 -26.83
N ARG A 307 44.40 16.79 -26.00
CA ARG A 307 45.60 16.35 -25.29
C ARG A 307 46.65 15.71 -26.20
N ARG A 308 46.18 15.07 -27.29
CA ARG A 308 47.06 14.45 -28.27
C ARG A 308 47.75 15.50 -29.13
N GLU A 309 47.00 16.47 -29.63
CA GLU A 309 47.55 17.59 -30.42
C GLU A 309 48.53 18.49 -29.61
N ARG A 310 48.28 18.69 -28.30
CA ARG A 310 49.23 19.44 -27.46
C ARG A 310 50.53 18.69 -27.18
N ARG A 311 50.51 17.37 -27.07
CA ARG A 311 51.71 16.57 -26.95
C ARG A 311 52.50 16.59 -28.28
N GLU A 312 51.85 16.38 -29.40
CA GLU A 312 52.50 16.41 -30.74
C GLU A 312 53.06 17.78 -31.10
N ARG A 313 52.50 18.89 -30.58
CA ARG A 313 53.06 20.23 -30.72
C ARG A 313 54.22 20.54 -29.78
N HIS A 314 54.34 19.83 -28.68
CA HIS A 314 55.46 19.98 -27.71
C HIS A 314 56.67 19.21 -28.21
N ASP A 315 56.45 18.01 -28.69
CA ASP A 315 57.53 17.14 -29.25
C ASP A 315 58.14 17.71 -30.54
N ARG A 316 57.37 18.50 -31.35
CA ARG A 316 57.86 19.21 -32.55
C ARG A 316 58.62 20.49 -32.24
N LYS A 317 58.74 20.93 -31.02
CA LYS A 317 59.49 22.15 -30.62
C LYS A 317 60.83 21.81 -29.96
N GLU A 318 61.06 20.52 -29.67
CA GLU A 318 62.29 20.01 -29.08
C GLU A 318 63.17 19.27 -30.09
N GLU A 319 62.74 19.15 -31.37
CA GLU A 319 63.58 18.83 -32.55
C GLU A 319 63.94 20.13 -33.30
#